data_2964f77bee2d376fe7d71f6d9e54e22e
#
_entry.id   2964f77bee2d376fe7d71f6d9e54e22e
#
_cell.length_a   1.000
_cell.length_b   1.000
_cell.length_c   1.000
_cell.angle_alpha   90.00
_cell.angle_beta   90.00
_cell.angle_gamma   90.00
#
_symmetry.space_group_name_H-M   'P 1'
#
loop_
_entity.id
_entity.type
_entity.pdbx_description
1 polymer ?
#
loop_
_entity_poly.entity_id
_entity_poly.type
_entity_poly.pdbx_seq_one_letter_code
_entity_poly.pdbx_strand_id
1 'polypeptide(L)'
;MSHETYHANVRSVSRSMLADFIESPAIYHGRYVAKTLERQSETHAMAMGTLTHCAVLQGERLDSMLAVIPDSLLSEDGGLRTKAAKEWKAAQQAEGKIVVKAHEADNQLADIIGMRDAVLGVSVVTDSGVRVRLREDIFQRHGVAIETPFDWIDTESGFPMRAMPDAMVIIDGNAIVVDVKTIADINRAEFAIADSYWLQVAHYTEGVAAAHGVPTDRCLFLFVFVEKSAPYRTRVMQMSANMKAKALEEWRVAVSQLHDRITRDDWNDWRSGELIVVDRFIKGIQ
;
A
#
# COMPACT_ATOMS: atom_id res chain seq x y z
N MET A 1 5.72 -17.03 3.75
CA MET A 1 5.40 -16.16 4.95
C MET A 1 3.95 -15.73 4.80
N SER A 2 3.11 -15.82 5.84
CA SER A 2 1.71 -15.33 5.73
C SER A 2 1.66 -13.80 5.76
N HIS A 3 0.54 -13.21 5.30
CA HIS A 3 0.31 -11.76 5.37
C HIS A 3 0.46 -11.23 6.81
N GLU A 4 -0.09 -11.94 7.79
CA GLU A 4 0.03 -11.59 9.22
C GLU A 4 1.49 -11.64 9.70
N THR A 5 2.22 -12.71 9.35
CA THR A 5 3.63 -12.86 9.70
C THR A 5 4.49 -11.78 9.05
N TYR A 6 4.15 -11.36 7.82
CA TYR A 6 4.82 -10.26 7.15
C TYR A 6 4.68 -8.95 7.93
N HIS A 7 3.48 -8.59 8.37
CA HIS A 7 3.27 -7.35 9.12
C HIS A 7 3.81 -7.39 10.55
N ALA A 8 3.89 -8.56 11.17
CA ALA A 8 4.45 -8.74 12.52
C ALA A 8 5.99 -8.72 12.54
N ASN A 9 6.66 -8.96 11.41
CA ASN A 9 8.11 -8.94 11.33
C ASN A 9 8.66 -7.51 11.34
N VAL A 10 9.16 -7.05 12.47
CA VAL A 10 9.83 -5.74 12.62
C VAL A 10 11.35 -5.80 12.47
N ARG A 11 11.92 -6.98 12.18
CA ARG A 11 13.36 -7.15 12.00
C ARG A 11 13.85 -6.75 10.60
N SER A 12 12.96 -6.78 9.61
CA SER A 12 13.24 -6.35 8.24
C SER A 12 12.52 -5.04 7.93
N VAL A 13 13.21 -4.10 7.34
CA VAL A 13 12.67 -2.77 7.00
C VAL A 13 11.72 -2.88 5.81
N SER A 14 10.49 -2.47 5.98
CA SER A 14 9.49 -2.38 4.91
C SER A 14 9.38 -0.95 4.35
N ARG A 15 8.75 -0.80 3.20
CA ARG A 15 8.46 0.52 2.60
C ARG A 15 7.73 1.45 3.58
N SER A 16 6.75 0.95 4.34
CA SER A 16 6.00 1.77 5.29
C SER A 16 6.85 2.19 6.50
N MET A 17 7.78 1.35 6.94
CA MET A 17 8.72 1.71 7.99
C MET A 17 9.66 2.82 7.52
N LEU A 18 10.15 2.73 6.28
CA LEU A 18 11.00 3.76 5.70
C LEU A 18 10.22 5.07 5.46
N ALA A 19 8.94 4.99 5.09
CA ALA A 19 8.08 6.17 4.99
C ALA A 19 7.91 6.88 6.34
N ASP A 20 7.66 6.12 7.41
CA ASP A 20 7.58 6.67 8.77
C ASP A 20 8.90 7.34 9.20
N PHE A 21 10.05 6.77 8.80
CA PHE A 21 11.35 7.37 9.05
C PHE A 21 11.57 8.67 8.28
N ILE A 22 11.20 8.69 6.99
CA ILE A 22 11.29 9.91 6.15
C ILE A 22 10.40 11.02 6.69
N GLU A 23 9.20 10.66 7.19
CA GLU A 23 8.31 11.61 7.85
C GLU A 23 8.98 12.17 9.12
N SER A 24 9.44 11.29 10.01
CA SER A 24 10.11 11.67 11.25
C SER A 24 10.91 10.50 11.85
N PRO A 25 12.22 10.66 12.14
CA PRO A 25 12.99 9.67 12.88
C PRO A 25 12.37 9.34 14.25
N ALA A 26 11.76 10.32 14.92
CA ALA A 26 11.08 10.11 16.19
C ALA A 26 9.84 9.22 16.07
N ILE A 27 9.07 9.35 14.97
CA ILE A 27 7.94 8.45 14.67
C ILE A 27 8.43 7.02 14.43
N TYR A 28 9.47 6.85 13.61
CA TYR A 28 10.08 5.53 13.38
C TYR A 28 10.52 4.89 14.69
N HIS A 29 11.29 5.61 15.50
CA HIS A 29 11.75 5.12 16.79
C HIS A 29 10.59 4.73 17.69
N GLY A 30 9.60 5.63 17.86
CA GLY A 30 8.45 5.38 18.72
C GLY A 30 7.62 4.15 18.29
N ARG A 31 7.50 3.90 16.97
CA ARG A 31 6.71 2.77 16.44
C ARG A 31 7.48 1.44 16.45
N TYR A 32 8.76 1.45 16.09
CA TYR A 32 9.48 0.21 15.77
C TYR A 32 10.60 -0.15 16.75
N VAL A 33 11.17 0.83 17.44
CA VAL A 33 12.26 0.63 18.41
C VAL A 33 11.71 0.65 19.84
N ALA A 34 11.22 1.80 20.29
CA ALA A 34 10.69 1.97 21.65
C ALA A 34 9.30 1.37 21.87
N LYS A 35 8.51 1.19 20.79
CA LYS A 35 7.13 0.66 20.81
C LYS A 35 6.19 1.47 21.72
N THR A 36 6.38 2.76 21.77
CA THR A 36 5.58 3.73 22.55
C THR A 36 4.48 4.39 21.74
N LEU A 37 4.55 4.29 20.40
CA LEU A 37 3.56 4.84 19.48
C LEU A 37 2.84 3.72 18.74
N GLU A 38 1.52 3.74 18.79
CA GLU A 38 0.67 2.87 17.98
C GLU A 38 0.50 3.43 16.57
N ARG A 39 0.24 2.55 15.61
CA ARG A 39 -0.24 2.97 14.29
C ARG A 39 -1.66 3.48 14.40
N GLN A 40 -2.02 4.42 13.53
CA GLN A 40 -3.41 4.85 13.42
C GLN A 40 -4.31 3.64 13.16
N SER A 41 -5.46 3.62 13.81
CA SER A 41 -6.49 2.62 13.55
C SER A 41 -6.94 2.68 12.09
N GLU A 42 -7.26 1.51 11.53
CA GLU A 42 -7.77 1.40 10.17
C GLU A 42 -9.03 2.26 10.00
N THR A 43 -9.00 3.15 9.01
CA THR A 43 -10.17 3.94 8.63
C THR A 43 -11.11 3.13 7.75
N HIS A 44 -12.38 3.52 7.67
CA HIS A 44 -13.33 2.90 6.75
C HIS A 44 -12.82 2.91 5.29
N ALA A 45 -12.19 4.00 4.88
CA ALA A 45 -11.60 4.11 3.54
C ALA A 45 -10.45 3.12 3.29
N MET A 46 -9.66 2.81 4.32
CA MET A 46 -8.61 1.78 4.25
C MET A 46 -9.23 0.39 4.18
N ALA A 47 -10.25 0.11 5.01
CA ALA A 47 -10.97 -1.16 5.00
C ALA A 47 -11.59 -1.46 3.63
N MET A 48 -12.22 -0.47 2.99
CA MET A 48 -12.75 -0.60 1.62
C MET A 48 -11.63 -0.85 0.60
N GLY A 49 -10.48 -0.23 0.77
CA GLY A 49 -9.27 -0.52 -0.03
C GLY A 49 -8.84 -1.97 0.12
N THR A 50 -8.73 -2.48 1.35
CA THR A 50 -8.37 -3.88 1.66
C THR A 50 -9.34 -4.87 1.02
N LEU A 51 -10.65 -4.63 1.10
CA LEU A 51 -11.67 -5.48 0.44
C LEU A 51 -11.56 -5.43 -1.09
N THR A 52 -11.28 -4.27 -1.67
CA THR A 52 -11.07 -4.14 -3.12
C THR A 52 -9.82 -4.91 -3.58
N HIS A 53 -8.71 -4.81 -2.84
CA HIS A 53 -7.51 -5.61 -3.09
C HIS A 53 -7.84 -7.10 -3.04
N CYS A 54 -8.52 -7.57 -1.99
CA CYS A 54 -8.95 -8.97 -1.89
C CYS A 54 -9.81 -9.38 -3.09
N ALA A 55 -10.79 -8.57 -3.48
CA ALA A 55 -11.67 -8.88 -4.62
C ALA A 55 -10.92 -8.97 -5.96
N VAL A 56 -9.88 -8.14 -6.17
CA VAL A 56 -9.06 -8.15 -7.38
C VAL A 56 -8.08 -9.32 -7.39
N LEU A 57 -7.40 -9.56 -6.27
CA LEU A 57 -6.24 -10.45 -6.19
C LEU A 57 -6.61 -11.88 -5.78
N GLN A 58 -7.59 -12.02 -4.89
CA GLN A 58 -8.00 -13.27 -4.25
C GLN A 58 -9.52 -13.30 -4.07
N GLY A 59 -10.27 -13.12 -5.16
CA GLY A 59 -11.72 -12.91 -5.12
C GLY A 59 -12.51 -13.99 -4.37
N GLU A 60 -12.00 -15.23 -4.33
CA GLU A 60 -12.60 -16.35 -3.58
C GLU A 60 -12.56 -16.13 -2.04
N ARG A 61 -11.73 -15.23 -1.54
CA ARG A 61 -11.62 -14.92 -0.11
C ARG A 61 -12.53 -13.78 0.34
N LEU A 62 -13.14 -13.04 -0.59
CA LEU A 62 -13.92 -11.84 -0.27
C LEU A 62 -15.00 -12.10 0.78
N ASP A 63 -15.78 -13.15 0.59
CA ASP A 63 -16.86 -13.53 1.52
C ASP A 63 -16.34 -13.87 2.92
N SER A 64 -15.14 -14.45 3.01
CA SER A 64 -14.52 -14.79 4.29
C SER A 64 -13.94 -13.57 5.03
N MET A 65 -13.64 -12.49 4.31
CA MET A 65 -13.12 -11.24 4.87
C MET A 65 -14.22 -10.27 5.29
N LEU A 66 -15.46 -10.51 4.92
CA LEU A 66 -16.57 -9.62 5.24
C LEU A 66 -17.41 -10.19 6.37
N ALA A 67 -17.79 -9.37 7.35
CA ALA A 67 -18.74 -9.70 8.40
C ALA A 67 -19.84 -8.64 8.45
N VAL A 68 -21.08 -9.07 8.15
CA VAL A 68 -22.25 -8.19 8.23
C VAL A 68 -22.81 -8.24 9.65
N ILE A 69 -23.00 -7.07 10.26
CA ILE A 69 -23.55 -6.96 11.61
C ILE A 69 -25.01 -7.43 11.61
N PRO A 70 -25.37 -8.41 12.44
CA PRO A 70 -26.77 -8.82 12.58
C PRO A 70 -27.65 -7.66 13.07
N ASP A 71 -28.83 -7.50 12.46
CA ASP A 71 -29.78 -6.42 12.81
C ASP A 71 -30.17 -6.45 14.31
N SER A 72 -30.21 -7.66 14.91
CA SER A 72 -30.47 -7.85 16.35
C SER A 72 -29.43 -7.20 17.27
N LEU A 73 -28.26 -6.86 16.75
CA LEU A 73 -27.19 -6.19 17.50
C LEU A 73 -27.16 -4.66 17.26
N LEU A 74 -27.96 -4.16 16.32
CA LEU A 74 -28.08 -2.73 16.05
C LEU A 74 -29.14 -2.10 16.95
N SER A 75 -28.89 -0.87 17.41
CA SER A 75 -29.92 -0.04 18.03
C SER A 75 -30.88 0.49 16.96
N GLU A 76 -32.05 1.01 17.37
CA GLU A 76 -33.07 1.56 16.46
C GLU A 76 -32.52 2.63 15.48
N ASP A 77 -31.49 3.34 15.89
CA ASP A 77 -30.76 4.31 15.07
C ASP A 77 -29.55 3.72 14.31
N GLY A 78 -29.44 2.39 14.27
CA GLY A 78 -28.35 1.68 13.55
C GLY A 78 -26.98 1.74 14.22
N GLY A 79 -26.91 2.09 15.52
CA GLY A 79 -25.67 2.20 16.27
C GLY A 79 -25.24 0.91 16.96
N LEU A 80 -23.93 0.68 17.13
CA LEU A 80 -23.34 -0.41 17.92
C LEU A 80 -23.14 0.06 19.37
N ARG A 81 -24.23 0.15 20.15
CA ARG A 81 -24.18 0.76 21.48
C ARG A 81 -24.10 -0.28 22.62
N THR A 82 -24.65 -1.47 22.42
CA THR A 82 -24.68 -2.51 23.42
C THR A 82 -23.31 -3.17 23.62
N LYS A 83 -23.10 -3.73 24.82
CA LYS A 83 -21.88 -4.51 25.11
C LYS A 83 -21.78 -5.70 24.14
N ALA A 84 -22.86 -6.41 23.93
CA ALA A 84 -22.91 -7.57 23.00
C ALA A 84 -22.50 -7.19 21.55
N ALA A 85 -22.99 -6.03 21.06
CA ALA A 85 -22.62 -5.54 19.72
C ALA A 85 -21.13 -5.22 19.60
N LYS A 86 -20.56 -4.59 20.62
CA LYS A 86 -19.13 -4.28 20.67
C LYS A 86 -18.26 -5.53 20.76
N GLU A 87 -18.65 -6.49 21.58
CA GLU A 87 -17.95 -7.78 21.72
C GLU A 87 -18.01 -8.58 20.43
N TRP A 88 -19.17 -8.64 19.77
CA TRP A 88 -19.32 -9.31 18.48
C TRP A 88 -18.40 -8.67 17.42
N LYS A 89 -18.43 -7.32 17.31
CA LYS A 89 -17.55 -6.59 16.38
C LYS A 89 -16.07 -6.90 16.66
N ALA A 90 -15.66 -6.84 17.92
CA ALA A 90 -14.28 -7.13 18.31
C ALA A 90 -13.88 -8.58 17.96
N ALA A 91 -14.77 -9.55 18.16
CA ALA A 91 -14.53 -10.94 17.80
C ALA A 91 -14.34 -11.10 16.27
N GLN A 92 -15.19 -10.48 15.45
CA GLN A 92 -15.02 -10.53 14.00
C GLN A 92 -13.74 -9.85 13.52
N GLN A 93 -13.39 -8.72 14.15
CA GLN A 93 -12.13 -8.02 13.85
C GLN A 93 -10.90 -8.83 14.29
N ALA A 94 -10.99 -9.57 15.42
CA ALA A 94 -9.92 -10.47 15.86
C ALA A 94 -9.72 -11.67 14.90
N GLU A 95 -10.75 -12.04 14.14
CA GLU A 95 -10.67 -13.01 13.04
C GLU A 95 -10.15 -12.38 11.73
N GLY A 96 -9.74 -11.12 11.73
CA GLY A 96 -9.26 -10.38 10.55
C GLY A 96 -10.36 -9.93 9.58
N LYS A 97 -11.64 -9.97 10.02
CA LYS A 97 -12.76 -9.57 9.16
C LYS A 97 -13.04 -8.08 9.23
N ILE A 98 -13.47 -7.53 8.10
CA ILE A 98 -13.98 -6.16 8.00
C ILE A 98 -15.47 -6.17 8.28
N VAL A 99 -15.88 -5.37 9.26
CA VAL A 99 -17.25 -5.37 9.78
C VAL A 99 -18.04 -4.23 9.13
N VAL A 100 -19.15 -4.57 8.49
CA VAL A 100 -20.06 -3.65 7.81
C VAL A 100 -21.50 -3.78 8.35
N LYS A 101 -22.30 -2.71 8.22
CA LYS A 101 -23.72 -2.75 8.59
C LYS A 101 -24.55 -3.35 7.46
N ALA A 102 -25.63 -4.06 7.79
CA ALA A 102 -26.47 -4.74 6.82
C ALA A 102 -26.99 -3.79 5.71
N HIS A 103 -27.49 -2.61 6.08
CA HIS A 103 -28.03 -1.64 5.10
C HIS A 103 -26.95 -0.96 4.23
N GLU A 104 -25.67 -1.05 4.61
CA GLU A 104 -24.53 -0.55 3.85
C GLU A 104 -23.87 -1.66 3.03
N ALA A 105 -24.04 -2.93 3.45
CA ALA A 105 -23.30 -4.07 2.91
C ALA A 105 -23.53 -4.27 1.41
N ASP A 106 -24.76 -4.21 0.95
CA ASP A 106 -25.10 -4.41 -0.47
C ASP A 106 -24.49 -3.34 -1.36
N ASN A 107 -24.54 -2.06 -0.95
CA ASN A 107 -23.95 -0.96 -1.70
C ASN A 107 -22.42 -1.03 -1.69
N GLN A 108 -21.80 -1.31 -0.54
CA GLN A 108 -20.36 -1.45 -0.41
C GLN A 108 -19.86 -2.65 -1.22
N LEU A 109 -20.57 -3.78 -1.20
CA LEU A 109 -20.22 -4.94 -2.01
C LEU A 109 -20.36 -4.64 -3.51
N ALA A 110 -21.40 -3.91 -3.92
CA ALA A 110 -21.57 -3.47 -5.30
C ALA A 110 -20.42 -2.57 -5.76
N ASP A 111 -19.99 -1.61 -4.90
CA ASP A 111 -18.84 -0.76 -5.20
C ASP A 111 -17.54 -1.56 -5.30
N ILE A 112 -17.30 -2.53 -4.39
CA ILE A 112 -16.12 -3.40 -4.42
C ILE A 112 -16.11 -4.24 -5.71
N ILE A 113 -17.24 -4.83 -6.08
CA ILE A 113 -17.38 -5.60 -7.31
C ILE A 113 -17.17 -4.71 -8.54
N GLY A 114 -17.74 -3.51 -8.54
CA GLY A 114 -17.56 -2.53 -9.61
C GLY A 114 -16.10 -2.12 -9.79
N MET A 115 -15.39 -1.82 -8.69
CA MET A 115 -13.95 -1.54 -8.73
C MET A 115 -13.13 -2.74 -9.22
N ARG A 116 -13.44 -3.94 -8.73
CA ARG A 116 -12.79 -5.18 -9.20
C ARG A 116 -12.95 -5.36 -10.70
N ASP A 117 -14.16 -5.26 -11.19
CA ASP A 117 -14.46 -5.49 -12.61
C ASP A 117 -13.84 -4.43 -13.49
N ALA A 118 -13.80 -3.17 -13.01
CA ALA A 118 -13.10 -2.09 -13.69
C ALA A 118 -11.59 -2.36 -13.79
N VAL A 119 -10.94 -2.79 -12.71
CA VAL A 119 -9.50 -3.15 -12.71
C VAL A 119 -9.23 -4.34 -13.61
N LEU A 120 -9.99 -5.42 -13.45
CA LEU A 120 -9.80 -6.65 -14.23
C LEU A 120 -10.16 -6.49 -15.71
N GLY A 121 -11.00 -5.52 -16.06
CA GLY A 121 -11.36 -5.18 -17.44
C GLY A 121 -10.31 -4.34 -18.19
N VAL A 122 -9.26 -3.84 -17.48
CA VAL A 122 -8.28 -2.96 -18.11
C VAL A 122 -7.38 -3.70 -19.10
N SER A 123 -7.15 -3.04 -20.23
CA SER A 123 -6.18 -3.40 -21.23
C SER A 123 -5.35 -2.17 -21.56
N VAL A 124 -4.03 -2.27 -21.49
CA VAL A 124 -3.11 -1.19 -21.88
C VAL A 124 -2.31 -1.60 -23.11
N VAL A 125 -1.88 -0.62 -23.88
CA VAL A 125 -0.94 -0.83 -24.98
C VAL A 125 0.37 -0.17 -24.58
N THR A 126 1.44 -0.95 -24.56
CA THR A 126 2.80 -0.46 -24.25
C THR A 126 3.33 0.42 -25.39
N ASP A 127 4.39 1.17 -25.14
CA ASP A 127 5.07 1.98 -26.15
C ASP A 127 5.57 1.13 -27.36
N SER A 128 5.85 -0.16 -27.12
CA SER A 128 6.20 -1.13 -28.18
C SER A 128 4.99 -1.69 -28.95
N GLY A 129 3.77 -1.23 -28.64
CA GLY A 129 2.53 -1.67 -29.29
C GLY A 129 1.97 -3.01 -28.78
N VAL A 130 2.55 -3.60 -27.73
CA VAL A 130 2.06 -4.85 -27.12
C VAL A 130 0.86 -4.54 -26.25
N ARG A 131 -0.24 -5.27 -26.46
CA ARG A 131 -1.42 -5.19 -25.60
C ARG A 131 -1.25 -6.09 -24.38
N VAL A 132 -1.43 -5.54 -23.20
CA VAL A 132 -1.42 -6.25 -21.90
C VAL A 132 -2.81 -6.13 -21.28
N ARG A 133 -3.44 -7.27 -21.00
CA ARG A 133 -4.72 -7.37 -20.30
C ARG A 133 -4.43 -7.73 -18.85
N LEU A 134 -4.86 -6.89 -17.91
CA LEU A 134 -4.48 -7.09 -16.50
C LEU A 134 -5.00 -8.43 -15.95
N ARG A 135 -6.22 -8.82 -16.30
CA ARG A 135 -6.80 -10.10 -15.85
C ARG A 135 -5.96 -11.28 -16.30
N GLU A 136 -5.84 -11.48 -17.63
CA GLU A 136 -5.29 -12.69 -18.21
C GLU A 136 -3.76 -12.72 -18.18
N ASP A 137 -3.15 -11.57 -18.47
CA ASP A 137 -1.71 -11.50 -18.69
C ASP A 137 -0.92 -11.23 -17.40
N ILE A 138 -1.61 -10.75 -16.33
CA ILE A 138 -1.00 -10.47 -15.03
C ILE A 138 -1.68 -11.29 -13.93
N PHE A 139 -2.91 -10.94 -13.49
CA PHE A 139 -3.49 -11.47 -12.24
C PHE A 139 -3.83 -12.95 -12.30
N GLN A 140 -4.26 -13.49 -13.45
CA GLN A 140 -4.58 -14.91 -13.65
C GLN A 140 -3.50 -15.68 -14.40
N ARG A 141 -2.33 -15.05 -14.63
CA ARG A 141 -1.23 -15.72 -15.32
C ARG A 141 -0.63 -16.82 -14.46
N HIS A 142 -0.35 -17.97 -15.06
CA HIS A 142 0.39 -19.03 -14.37
C HIS A 142 1.78 -18.52 -13.93
N GLY A 143 2.12 -18.76 -12.67
CA GLY A 143 3.40 -18.34 -12.09
C GLY A 143 3.44 -16.88 -11.62
N VAL A 144 2.32 -16.15 -11.63
CA VAL A 144 2.25 -14.85 -10.95
C VAL A 144 2.34 -15.05 -9.43
N ALA A 145 3.12 -14.22 -8.77
CA ALA A 145 3.19 -14.13 -7.32
C ALA A 145 2.16 -13.08 -6.85
N ILE A 146 1.06 -13.51 -6.25
CA ILE A 146 0.03 -12.65 -5.66
C ILE A 146 0.31 -12.51 -4.18
N GLU A 147 0.39 -11.25 -3.67
CA GLU A 147 0.66 -10.91 -2.26
C GLU A 147 1.73 -11.82 -1.64
N THR A 148 2.75 -12.13 -2.43
CA THR A 148 3.84 -13.01 -2.03
C THR A 148 4.99 -12.18 -1.51
N PRO A 149 5.28 -12.24 -0.20
CA PRO A 149 6.37 -11.48 0.39
C PRO A 149 7.71 -12.09 0.01
N PHE A 150 8.71 -11.21 -0.13
CA PHE A 150 10.10 -11.59 -0.25
C PHE A 150 11.00 -10.66 0.57
N ASP A 151 12.15 -11.20 0.99
CA ASP A 151 13.14 -10.49 1.80
C ASP A 151 14.47 -10.42 1.03
N TRP A 152 15.27 -9.40 1.33
CA TRP A 152 16.65 -9.28 0.86
C TRP A 152 17.52 -8.57 1.90
N ILE A 153 18.81 -8.60 1.69
CA ILE A 153 19.75 -7.78 2.45
C ILE A 153 20.20 -6.66 1.53
N ASP A 154 20.00 -5.42 1.96
CA ASP A 154 20.57 -4.27 1.27
C ASP A 154 22.08 -4.30 1.40
N THR A 155 22.79 -4.29 0.27
CA THR A 155 24.23 -4.53 0.23
C THR A 155 25.07 -3.37 0.78
N GLU A 156 24.52 -2.16 0.77
CA GLU A 156 25.23 -0.96 1.25
C GLU A 156 25.07 -0.78 2.76
N SER A 157 23.83 -0.89 3.27
CA SER A 157 23.54 -0.71 4.69
C SER A 157 23.63 -1.99 5.51
N GLY A 158 23.58 -3.18 4.88
CA GLY A 158 23.48 -4.47 5.55
C GLY A 158 22.11 -4.73 6.18
N PHE A 159 21.11 -3.88 5.94
CA PHE A 159 19.80 -4.06 6.53
C PHE A 159 19.01 -5.19 5.87
N PRO A 160 18.35 -6.03 6.66
CA PRO A 160 17.31 -6.89 6.15
C PRO A 160 16.11 -6.03 5.73
N MET A 161 15.71 -6.18 4.49
CA MET A 161 14.60 -5.49 3.85
C MET A 161 13.52 -6.47 3.47
N ARG A 162 12.29 -5.99 3.25
CA ARG A 162 11.17 -6.82 2.80
C ARG A 162 10.18 -6.04 1.95
N ALA A 163 9.58 -6.74 1.00
CA ALA A 163 8.49 -6.25 0.17
C ALA A 163 7.39 -7.31 0.02
N MET A 164 6.19 -6.83 -0.29
CA MET A 164 5.04 -7.68 -0.63
C MET A 164 4.22 -6.91 -1.67
N PRO A 165 4.48 -7.11 -2.97
CA PRO A 165 3.69 -6.52 -4.03
C PRO A 165 2.32 -7.20 -4.15
N ASP A 166 1.32 -6.47 -4.64
CA ASP A 166 -0.01 -7.02 -4.92
C ASP A 166 0.08 -8.14 -5.96
N ALA A 167 0.81 -7.91 -7.04
CA ALA A 167 1.16 -8.94 -8.01
C ALA A 167 2.56 -8.72 -8.58
N MET A 168 3.27 -9.81 -8.84
CA MET A 168 4.57 -9.79 -9.50
C MET A 168 4.71 -10.99 -10.44
N VAL A 169 5.24 -10.74 -11.63
CA VAL A 169 5.61 -11.79 -12.57
C VAL A 169 6.97 -11.48 -13.18
N ILE A 170 7.78 -12.51 -13.38
CA ILE A 170 9.08 -12.41 -14.05
C ILE A 170 8.99 -13.17 -15.37
N ILE A 171 9.28 -12.48 -16.48
CA ILE A 171 9.19 -13.01 -17.85
C ILE A 171 10.45 -12.59 -18.61
N ASP A 172 11.18 -13.56 -19.13
CA ASP A 172 12.37 -13.33 -19.94
C ASP A 172 13.37 -12.34 -19.30
N GLY A 173 13.58 -12.46 -17.99
CA GLY A 173 14.48 -11.63 -17.21
C GLY A 173 14.00 -10.20 -16.98
N ASN A 174 12.71 -9.91 -17.23
CA ASN A 174 12.04 -8.67 -16.89
C ASN A 174 11.00 -8.93 -15.78
N ALA A 175 10.90 -8.05 -14.81
CA ALA A 175 9.87 -8.11 -13.79
C ALA A 175 8.76 -7.09 -14.10
N ILE A 176 7.53 -7.52 -13.90
CA ILE A 176 6.35 -6.62 -13.88
C ILE A 176 5.79 -6.70 -12.46
N VAL A 177 5.83 -5.59 -11.76
CA VAL A 177 5.21 -5.41 -10.44
C VAL A 177 3.96 -4.58 -10.63
N VAL A 178 2.85 -5.05 -10.09
CA VAL A 178 1.57 -4.33 -10.14
C VAL A 178 1.10 -4.03 -8.73
N ASP A 179 0.60 -2.83 -8.53
CA ASP A 179 0.05 -2.36 -7.27
C ASP A 179 -1.27 -1.63 -7.54
N VAL A 180 -2.35 -2.12 -6.91
CA VAL A 180 -3.71 -1.60 -7.06
C VAL A 180 -3.94 -0.51 -6.02
N LYS A 181 -4.48 0.62 -6.44
CA LYS A 181 -4.78 1.76 -5.57
C LYS A 181 -6.20 2.26 -5.75
N THR A 182 -6.98 2.26 -4.67
CA THR A 182 -8.27 2.96 -4.67
C THR A 182 -8.06 4.45 -4.41
N ILE A 183 -8.74 5.29 -5.18
CA ILE A 183 -8.63 6.75 -5.08
C ILE A 183 -10.01 7.41 -5.14
N ALA A 184 -10.15 8.56 -4.51
CA ALA A 184 -11.42 9.31 -4.55
C ALA A 184 -11.60 10.09 -5.86
N ASP A 185 -10.51 10.57 -6.46
CA ASP A 185 -10.49 11.31 -7.73
C ASP A 185 -9.28 10.85 -8.55
N ILE A 186 -9.55 10.22 -9.68
CA ILE A 186 -8.53 9.67 -10.58
C ILE A 186 -7.58 10.75 -11.14
N ASN A 187 -8.02 12.01 -11.21
CA ASN A 187 -7.19 13.11 -11.69
C ASN A 187 -6.09 13.50 -10.67
N ARG A 188 -6.16 12.99 -9.45
CA ARG A 188 -5.13 13.16 -8.41
C ARG A 188 -4.07 12.05 -8.42
N ALA A 189 -4.22 11.04 -9.26
CA ALA A 189 -3.34 9.86 -9.27
C ALA A 189 -1.86 10.21 -9.54
N GLU A 190 -1.60 11.11 -10.49
CA GLU A 190 -0.22 11.56 -10.81
C GLU A 190 0.45 12.24 -9.62
N PHE A 191 -0.28 13.11 -8.90
CA PHE A 191 0.24 13.76 -7.71
C PHE A 191 0.48 12.75 -6.59
N ALA A 192 -0.41 11.77 -6.41
CA ALA A 192 -0.23 10.73 -5.40
C ALA A 192 1.04 9.88 -5.64
N ILE A 193 1.39 9.61 -6.91
CA ILE A 193 2.64 8.94 -7.26
C ILE A 193 3.83 9.81 -6.85
N ALA A 194 3.82 11.09 -7.21
CA ALA A 194 4.91 12.01 -6.92
C ALA A 194 5.08 12.28 -5.42
N ASP A 195 3.98 12.43 -4.70
CA ASP A 195 4.01 12.83 -3.29
C ASP A 195 4.24 11.65 -2.33
N SER A 196 3.71 10.47 -2.65
CA SER A 196 3.62 9.39 -1.65
C SER A 196 4.07 8.01 -2.14
N TYR A 197 3.84 7.68 -3.42
CA TYR A 197 4.08 6.33 -3.91
C TYR A 197 5.45 6.12 -4.57
N TRP A 198 6.22 7.19 -4.79
CA TRP A 198 7.57 7.10 -5.33
C TRP A 198 8.46 6.14 -4.54
N LEU A 199 8.36 6.17 -3.21
CA LEU A 199 9.12 5.32 -2.30
C LEU A 199 8.79 3.83 -2.51
N GLN A 200 7.53 3.51 -2.84
CA GLN A 200 7.11 2.14 -3.10
C GLN A 200 7.75 1.61 -4.39
N VAL A 201 7.78 2.43 -5.45
CA VAL A 201 8.47 2.06 -6.71
C VAL A 201 9.93 1.77 -6.45
N ALA A 202 10.63 2.66 -5.74
CA ALA A 202 12.05 2.49 -5.45
C ALA A 202 12.31 1.25 -4.58
N HIS A 203 11.64 1.12 -3.46
CA HIS A 203 11.83 0.03 -2.51
C HIS A 203 11.56 -1.36 -3.13
N TYR A 204 10.49 -1.48 -3.93
CA TYR A 204 10.16 -2.75 -4.58
C TYR A 204 11.07 -3.05 -5.76
N THR A 205 11.49 -2.04 -6.52
CA THR A 205 12.44 -2.22 -7.62
C THR A 205 13.81 -2.69 -7.12
N GLU A 206 14.34 -2.08 -6.05
CA GLU A 206 15.59 -2.51 -5.42
C GLU A 206 15.45 -3.92 -4.84
N GLY A 207 14.33 -4.20 -4.19
CA GLY A 207 14.05 -5.52 -3.66
C GLY A 207 13.98 -6.61 -4.74
N VAL A 208 13.33 -6.32 -5.86
CA VAL A 208 13.26 -7.25 -7.01
C VAL A 208 14.65 -7.47 -7.59
N ALA A 209 15.45 -6.42 -7.72
CA ALA A 209 16.82 -6.54 -8.21
C ALA A 209 17.69 -7.42 -7.28
N ALA A 210 17.60 -7.18 -5.97
CA ALA A 210 18.42 -7.90 -4.98
C ALA A 210 17.96 -9.35 -4.77
N ALA A 211 16.63 -9.59 -4.67
CA ALA A 211 16.10 -10.91 -4.35
C ALA A 211 15.96 -11.84 -5.57
N HIS A 212 15.71 -11.28 -6.75
CA HIS A 212 15.41 -12.06 -7.95
C HIS A 212 16.41 -11.86 -9.09
N GLY A 213 17.45 -11.04 -8.92
CA GLY A 213 18.50 -10.81 -9.90
C GLY A 213 18.02 -10.08 -11.18
N VAL A 214 16.88 -9.39 -11.11
CA VAL A 214 16.35 -8.62 -12.23
C VAL A 214 16.88 -7.19 -12.14
N PRO A 215 17.64 -6.69 -13.14
CA PRO A 215 18.14 -5.32 -13.12
C PRO A 215 17.03 -4.28 -12.93
N THR A 216 17.32 -3.20 -12.23
CA THR A 216 16.31 -2.16 -11.90
C THR A 216 15.67 -1.52 -13.12
N ASP A 217 16.40 -1.42 -14.24
CA ASP A 217 15.90 -0.93 -15.54
C ASP A 217 14.96 -1.92 -16.23
N ARG A 218 15.03 -3.21 -15.86
CA ARG A 218 14.14 -4.28 -16.34
C ARG A 218 12.99 -4.59 -15.38
N CYS A 219 12.82 -3.81 -14.33
CA CYS A 219 11.68 -3.88 -13.43
C CYS A 219 10.65 -2.81 -13.82
N LEU A 220 9.54 -3.21 -14.41
CA LEU A 220 8.39 -2.36 -14.70
C LEU A 220 7.48 -2.33 -13.49
N PHE A 221 7.24 -1.14 -12.92
CA PHE A 221 6.29 -0.96 -11.83
C PHE A 221 5.04 -0.23 -12.34
N LEU A 222 3.89 -0.88 -12.22
CA LEU A 222 2.60 -0.37 -12.66
C LEU A 222 1.68 -0.10 -11.48
N PHE A 223 1.20 1.12 -11.36
CA PHE A 223 0.05 1.43 -10.52
C PHE A 223 -1.24 1.25 -11.31
N VAL A 224 -2.22 0.59 -10.70
CA VAL A 224 -3.57 0.49 -11.23
C VAL A 224 -4.49 1.24 -10.31
N PHE A 225 -4.78 2.50 -10.64
CA PHE A 225 -5.70 3.33 -9.88
C PHE A 225 -7.14 3.05 -10.31
N VAL A 226 -8.04 2.93 -9.33
CA VAL A 226 -9.48 2.83 -9.54
C VAL A 226 -10.24 3.77 -8.60
N GLU A 227 -11.22 4.49 -9.11
CA GLU A 227 -12.09 5.33 -8.29
C GLU A 227 -13.03 4.51 -7.43
N LYS A 228 -13.28 5.01 -6.21
CA LYS A 228 -14.13 4.36 -5.19
C LYS A 228 -15.63 4.42 -5.50
N SER A 229 -16.04 5.21 -6.50
CA SER A 229 -17.44 5.41 -6.86
C SER A 229 -17.65 5.24 -8.36
N ALA A 230 -18.87 4.84 -8.74
CA ALA A 230 -19.26 4.71 -10.14
C ALA A 230 -18.95 6.00 -10.93
N PRO A 231 -18.46 5.90 -12.17
CA PRO A 231 -18.34 4.71 -13.01
C PRO A 231 -17.02 3.92 -12.82
N TYR A 232 -16.33 4.04 -11.67
CA TYR A 232 -15.09 3.35 -11.30
C TYR A 232 -13.97 3.55 -12.32
N ARG A 233 -13.74 4.81 -12.71
CA ARG A 233 -12.70 5.15 -13.68
C ARG A 233 -11.36 4.57 -13.26
N THR A 234 -10.66 3.95 -14.21
CA THR A 234 -9.41 3.25 -13.94
C THR A 234 -8.30 3.82 -14.82
N ARG A 235 -7.08 3.94 -14.27
CA ARG A 235 -5.86 4.32 -15.00
C ARG A 235 -4.71 3.40 -14.60
N VAL A 236 -3.95 2.97 -15.60
CA VAL A 236 -2.66 2.31 -15.38
C VAL A 236 -1.57 3.34 -15.59
N MET A 237 -0.67 3.46 -14.64
CA MET A 237 0.36 4.48 -14.62
C MET A 237 1.71 3.89 -14.21
N GLN A 238 2.78 4.42 -14.77
CA GLN A 238 4.16 4.13 -14.38
C GLN A 238 4.93 5.43 -14.20
N MET A 239 6.00 5.39 -13.44
CA MET A 239 6.96 6.50 -13.42
C MET A 239 7.76 6.54 -14.72
N SER A 240 8.09 7.74 -15.19
CA SER A 240 9.12 7.91 -16.23
C SER A 240 10.47 7.37 -15.73
N ALA A 241 11.35 7.02 -16.67
CA ALA A 241 12.70 6.55 -16.33
C ALA A 241 13.47 7.55 -15.45
N ASN A 242 13.37 8.84 -15.73
CA ASN A 242 14.02 9.89 -14.95
C ASN A 242 13.45 10.00 -13.53
N MET A 243 12.13 9.95 -13.38
CA MET A 243 11.47 9.98 -12.08
C MET A 243 11.82 8.74 -11.25
N LYS A 244 11.85 7.57 -11.89
CA LYS A 244 12.26 6.32 -11.23
C LYS A 244 13.72 6.37 -10.78
N ALA A 245 14.64 6.87 -11.63
CA ALA A 245 16.04 7.02 -11.25
C ALA A 245 16.20 7.94 -10.03
N LYS A 246 15.47 9.07 -10.00
CA LYS A 246 15.48 9.97 -8.85
C LYS A 246 14.89 9.30 -7.61
N ALA A 247 13.80 8.55 -7.73
CA ALA A 247 13.21 7.80 -6.62
C ALA A 247 14.19 6.77 -6.02
N LEU A 248 14.95 6.07 -6.86
CA LEU A 248 16.00 5.13 -6.42
C LEU A 248 17.13 5.85 -5.66
N GLU A 249 17.56 7.02 -6.14
CA GLU A 249 18.56 7.84 -5.46
C GLU A 249 18.07 8.29 -4.07
N GLU A 250 16.86 8.85 -3.98
CA GLU A 250 16.26 9.29 -2.71
C GLU A 250 16.04 8.11 -1.74
N TRP A 251 15.69 6.94 -2.25
CA TRP A 251 15.57 5.73 -1.44
C TRP A 251 16.91 5.35 -0.80
N ARG A 252 18.01 5.36 -1.56
CA ARG A 252 19.36 5.08 -1.03
C ARG A 252 19.76 6.09 0.03
N VAL A 253 19.49 7.38 -0.18
CA VAL A 253 19.72 8.41 0.82
C VAL A 253 18.93 8.12 2.11
N ALA A 254 17.66 7.78 2.01
CA ALA A 254 16.83 7.48 3.17
C ALA A 254 17.32 6.24 3.94
N VAL A 255 17.74 5.18 3.23
CA VAL A 255 18.30 3.96 3.86
C VAL A 255 19.62 4.26 4.56
N SER A 256 20.51 5.02 3.93
CA SER A 256 21.78 5.46 4.53
C SER A 256 21.55 6.31 5.79
N GLN A 257 20.62 7.25 5.73
CA GLN A 257 20.26 8.08 6.90
C GLN A 257 19.65 7.25 8.03
N LEU A 258 18.82 6.26 7.72
CA LEU A 258 18.27 5.34 8.73
C LEU A 258 19.39 4.54 9.39
N HIS A 259 20.36 4.04 8.60
CA HIS A 259 21.54 3.34 9.12
C HIS A 259 22.34 4.22 10.09
N ASP A 260 22.61 5.47 9.71
CA ASP A 260 23.34 6.42 10.54
C ASP A 260 22.61 6.72 11.85
N ARG A 261 21.29 6.88 11.80
CA ARG A 261 20.46 7.14 12.99
C ARG A 261 20.46 5.97 13.96
N ILE A 262 20.33 4.73 13.46
CA ILE A 262 20.41 3.52 14.26
C ILE A 262 21.82 3.40 14.90
N THR A 263 22.87 3.65 14.14
CA THR A 263 24.25 3.51 14.60
C THR A 263 24.59 4.53 15.71
N ARG A 264 24.05 5.74 15.60
CA ARG A 264 24.31 6.82 16.57
C ARG A 264 23.30 6.87 17.71
N ASP A 265 22.25 6.05 17.65
CA ASP A 265 21.08 6.14 18.54
C ASP A 265 20.50 7.55 18.63
N ASP A 266 20.47 8.26 17.49
CA ASP A 266 19.97 9.64 17.37
C ASP A 266 18.61 9.65 16.69
N TRP A 267 17.56 9.88 17.46
CA TRP A 267 16.17 9.86 17.02
C TRP A 267 15.49 11.22 17.07
N ASN A 268 16.30 12.29 17.17
CA ASN A 268 15.77 13.64 17.06
C ASN A 268 15.11 13.85 15.71
N ASP A 269 13.99 14.56 15.71
CA ASP A 269 13.28 14.89 14.49
C ASP A 269 14.10 15.74 13.53
N TRP A 270 13.72 15.71 12.25
CA TRP A 270 14.34 16.53 11.20
C TRP A 270 14.29 18.00 11.59
N ARG A 271 15.18 18.77 11.69
CA ARG A 271 15.16 20.18 12.12
C ARG A 271 14.81 20.41 13.60
N SER A 272 14.94 19.39 14.45
CA SER A 272 14.80 19.56 15.89
C SER A 272 15.83 20.55 16.42
N GLY A 273 15.38 21.56 17.17
CA GLY A 273 16.23 22.63 17.70
C GLY A 273 16.51 23.79 16.72
N GLU A 274 16.00 23.72 15.48
CA GLU A 274 16.09 24.83 14.54
C GLU A 274 14.97 25.86 14.75
N LEU A 275 15.29 27.15 14.73
CA LEU A 275 14.29 28.22 14.61
C LEU A 275 13.83 28.29 13.14
N ILE A 276 12.57 27.92 12.91
CA ILE A 276 11.97 27.97 11.58
C ILE A 276 11.27 29.32 11.40
N VAL A 277 11.79 30.17 10.52
CA VAL A 277 11.12 31.41 10.11
C VAL A 277 10.12 31.05 8.99
N VAL A 278 8.84 31.30 9.25
CA VAL A 278 7.78 31.06 8.26
C VAL A 278 7.55 32.32 7.45
N ASP A 279 7.93 32.28 6.17
CA ASP A 279 7.67 33.32 5.19
C ASP A 279 6.67 32.79 4.15
N ARG A 280 5.39 32.80 4.51
CA ARG A 280 4.29 32.37 3.62
C ARG A 280 3.21 33.45 3.61
N PHE A 281 2.69 33.74 2.44
CA PHE A 281 1.52 34.59 2.30
C PHE A 281 0.29 33.97 2.99
N ILE A 282 -0.36 34.74 3.86
CA ILE A 282 -1.63 34.36 4.46
C ILE A 282 -2.69 34.54 3.36
N LYS A 283 -3.29 33.42 2.90
CA LYS A 283 -4.42 33.49 1.97
C LYS A 283 -5.58 34.26 2.62
N GLY A 284 -5.99 35.36 2.02
CA GLY A 284 -7.20 36.08 2.41
C GLY A 284 -7.02 37.48 2.98
N ILE A 285 -5.79 38.01 3.05
CA ILE A 285 -5.57 39.45 3.29
C ILE A 285 -5.26 40.07 1.93
N GLN A 286 -6.29 40.63 1.26
CA GLN A 286 -6.18 41.60 0.20
C GLN A 286 -6.40 42.98 0.81
#